data_c03e84b9b5ccc3f533c98fc1f8f06e90
#
_entry.id   c03e84b9b5ccc3f533c98fc1f8f06e90
#
_cell.length_a   1.000
_cell.length_b   1.000
_cell.length_c   1.000
_cell.angle_alpha   90.00
_cell.angle_beta   90.00
_cell.angle_gamma   90.00
#
_symmetry.space_group_name_H-M   'P 1'
#
loop_
_entity.id
_entity.type
_entity.pdbx_description
1 polymer ?
#
loop_
_entity_poly.entity_id
_entity_poly.type
_entity_poly.pdbx_seq_one_letter_code
_entity_poly.pdbx_strand_id
1 'polypeptide(L)'
;MKKTVLRKYAQLIAQTGVNVQPGQEVFIAADLDQPEFVKMLVEECYKRKAKKVVVDWSYQPLQKLHYRYRTLTTLSKLDNYEEARWQHYVDTIPCRIYLLSEDPDGLNGINQEKMAKSQQRLYPTIRKYRDQIENKYQWCIAAVPGAAWARKLFPGLRTSQAMEKLWEAILSTSRVDEDPLAAWDAHNQDLHDRCQYLNSLHLRQLKYKSANGTDLTVGLIPEGQFCGGGETSLQGIFFNPNIPTEECFTSPMKGQAEGIVYSTKPLSYQGQLIDEFWIRFHEGKAVEWNAKVNNDLLTKLITMDQGSCYLGECALVPFDSPINQSGLLFYNTLFDENACCHLALGMGFADTIRDFQSKTLEECRAMGINDSMIHVDFMIGTRDLSITGVTRDGKRVKLFENGTWAF
;
A
#
# COMPACT_ATOMS: atom_id res chain seq x y z
N MET A 1 3.31 3.54 26.25
CA MET A 1 3.66 2.16 25.77
C MET A 1 4.97 1.67 26.39
N LYS A 2 5.08 0.36 26.75
CA LYS A 2 6.29 -0.21 27.34
C LYS A 2 7.42 -0.30 26.31
N LYS A 3 8.64 0.11 26.68
CA LYS A 3 9.82 0.06 25.80
C LYS A 3 10.14 -1.35 25.28
N THR A 4 9.85 -2.39 26.07
CA THR A 4 10.06 -3.78 25.67
C THR A 4 9.18 -4.17 24.48
N VAL A 5 7.92 -3.72 24.44
CA VAL A 5 7.00 -3.96 23.32
C VAL A 5 7.45 -3.18 22.08
N LEU A 6 7.84 -1.91 22.25
CA LEU A 6 8.38 -1.11 21.13
C LEU A 6 9.65 -1.73 20.52
N ARG A 7 10.52 -2.35 21.35
CA ARG A 7 11.69 -3.08 20.84
C ARG A 7 11.30 -4.30 20.02
N LYS A 8 10.28 -5.06 20.43
CA LYS A 8 9.76 -6.18 19.64
C LYS A 8 9.25 -5.71 18.27
N TYR A 9 8.56 -4.57 18.22
CA TYR A 9 8.10 -4.00 16.96
C TYR A 9 9.27 -3.52 16.08
N ALA A 10 10.26 -2.84 16.65
CA ALA A 10 11.47 -2.46 15.93
C ALA A 10 12.24 -3.68 15.40
N GLN A 11 12.33 -4.75 16.19
CA GLN A 11 12.93 -6.02 15.77
C GLN A 11 12.14 -6.66 14.62
N LEU A 12 10.81 -6.68 14.70
CA LEU A 12 9.93 -7.19 13.65
C LEU A 12 10.17 -6.47 12.32
N ILE A 13 10.20 -5.13 12.33
CA ILE A 13 10.44 -4.32 11.13
C ILE A 13 11.83 -4.61 10.54
N ALA A 14 12.87 -4.66 11.37
CA ALA A 14 14.24 -4.89 10.89
C ALA A 14 14.48 -6.33 10.42
N GLN A 15 13.82 -7.32 11.04
CA GLN A 15 14.06 -8.74 10.79
C GLN A 15 13.08 -9.33 9.77
N THR A 16 11.79 -9.13 9.94
CA THR A 16 10.73 -9.66 9.08
C THR A 16 10.36 -8.64 8.01
N GLY A 17 10.20 -7.36 8.38
CA GLY A 17 9.89 -6.27 7.46
C GLY A 17 10.91 -6.19 6.32
N VAL A 18 12.06 -5.62 6.55
CA VAL A 18 13.10 -5.46 5.49
C VAL A 18 14.16 -6.56 5.49
N ASN A 19 14.12 -7.50 6.44
CA ASN A 19 15.12 -8.58 6.54
C ASN A 19 16.55 -8.09 6.26
N VAL A 20 17.02 -7.13 7.07
CA VAL A 20 18.32 -6.50 6.91
C VAL A 20 19.42 -7.53 6.77
N GLN A 21 20.21 -7.46 5.69
CA GLN A 21 21.33 -8.35 5.42
C GLN A 21 22.65 -7.81 5.98
N PRO A 22 23.57 -8.67 6.43
CA PRO A 22 24.92 -8.23 6.85
C PRO A 22 25.62 -7.43 5.75
N GLY A 23 26.15 -6.27 6.12
CA GLY A 23 26.86 -5.38 5.20
C GLY A 23 25.98 -4.50 4.32
N GLN A 24 24.64 -4.61 4.42
CA GLN A 24 23.69 -3.79 3.65
C GLN A 24 23.55 -2.38 4.24
N GLU A 25 23.33 -1.39 3.38
CA GLU A 25 22.89 -0.06 3.81
C GLU A 25 21.37 -0.04 4.02
N VAL A 26 20.91 0.72 5.01
CA VAL A 26 19.52 0.88 5.38
C VAL A 26 19.14 2.35 5.35
N PHE A 27 18.05 2.69 4.67
CA PHE A 27 17.47 4.03 4.69
C PHE A 27 16.12 3.99 5.39
N ILE A 28 15.94 4.81 6.42
CA ILE A 28 14.71 4.97 7.18
C ILE A 28 14.15 6.35 6.90
N ALA A 29 12.98 6.42 6.26
CA ALA A 29 12.20 7.64 6.15
C ALA A 29 11.24 7.72 7.34
N ALA A 30 11.26 8.80 8.11
CA ALA A 30 10.43 8.97 9.29
C ALA A 30 10.14 10.44 9.56
N ASP A 31 8.94 10.74 10.05
CA ASP A 31 8.62 12.04 10.62
C ASP A 31 9.18 12.21 12.04
N LEU A 32 9.27 13.44 12.51
CA LEU A 32 9.84 13.78 13.82
C LEU A 32 8.99 13.32 15.03
N ASP A 33 7.89 12.61 14.82
CA ASP A 33 6.94 12.24 15.88
C ASP A 33 7.50 11.26 16.93
N GLN A 34 8.29 10.26 16.49
CA GLN A 34 8.76 9.15 17.34
C GLN A 34 10.27 8.91 17.27
N PRO A 35 11.12 9.90 17.57
CA PRO A 35 12.58 9.76 17.44
C PRO A 35 13.18 8.66 18.34
N GLU A 36 12.60 8.41 19.52
CA GLU A 36 13.04 7.33 20.41
C GLU A 36 12.75 5.94 19.83
N PHE A 37 11.63 5.77 19.11
CA PHE A 37 11.34 4.52 18.40
C PHE A 37 12.28 4.32 17.21
N VAL A 38 12.51 5.37 16.43
CA VAL A 38 13.46 5.33 15.29
C VAL A 38 14.86 4.95 15.78
N LYS A 39 15.31 5.49 16.94
CA LYS A 39 16.57 5.08 17.56
C LYS A 39 16.60 3.57 17.88
N MET A 40 15.50 3.00 18.41
CA MET A 40 15.41 1.56 18.65
C MET A 40 15.51 0.77 17.35
N LEU A 41 14.84 1.21 16.29
CA LEU A 41 14.88 0.58 14.98
C LEU A 41 16.28 0.61 14.37
N VAL A 42 16.99 1.74 14.45
CA VAL A 42 18.40 1.85 14.03
C VAL A 42 19.27 0.85 14.79
N GLU A 43 19.06 0.70 16.10
CA GLU A 43 19.79 -0.26 16.94
C GLU A 43 19.54 -1.71 16.45
N GLU A 44 18.28 -2.07 16.15
CA GLU A 44 17.93 -3.40 15.63
C GLU A 44 18.54 -3.66 14.23
N CYS A 45 18.59 -2.65 13.34
CA CYS A 45 19.28 -2.77 12.06
C CYS A 45 20.78 -3.06 12.24
N TYR A 46 21.46 -2.37 13.18
CA TYR A 46 22.88 -2.64 13.46
C TYR A 46 23.12 -4.00 14.12
N LYS A 47 22.20 -4.49 14.98
CA LYS A 47 22.27 -5.86 15.51
C LYS A 47 22.23 -6.93 14.40
N ARG A 48 21.54 -6.63 13.29
CA ARG A 48 21.53 -7.45 12.08
C ARG A 48 22.73 -7.21 11.17
N LYS A 49 23.76 -6.48 11.66
CA LYS A 49 25.00 -6.20 10.96
C LYS A 49 24.85 -5.29 9.73
N ALA A 50 23.88 -4.37 9.75
CA ALA A 50 23.81 -3.32 8.76
C ALA A 50 25.16 -2.57 8.70
N LYS A 51 25.65 -2.29 7.49
CA LYS A 51 26.89 -1.52 7.27
C LYS A 51 26.71 -0.06 7.69
N LYS A 52 25.55 0.50 7.39
CA LYS A 52 25.22 1.90 7.63
C LYS A 52 23.71 2.05 7.69
N VAL A 53 23.23 2.86 8.62
CA VAL A 53 21.83 3.25 8.70
C VAL A 53 21.73 4.77 8.55
N VAL A 54 20.96 5.23 7.57
CA VAL A 54 20.66 6.63 7.32
C VAL A 54 19.22 6.90 7.69
N VAL A 55 18.94 7.95 8.46
CA VAL A 55 17.58 8.37 8.79
C VAL A 55 17.29 9.68 8.07
N ASP A 56 16.27 9.63 7.20
CA ASP A 56 15.72 10.79 6.52
C ASP A 56 14.54 11.32 7.33
N TRP A 57 14.80 12.39 8.07
CA TRP A 57 13.78 13.04 8.85
C TRP A 57 12.92 13.96 7.99
N SER A 58 11.62 13.83 8.12
CA SER A 58 10.62 14.74 7.54
C SER A 58 9.80 15.42 8.64
N TYR A 59 9.14 16.50 8.25
CA TYR A 59 8.20 17.21 9.10
C TYR A 59 7.10 17.76 8.20
N GLN A 60 5.96 17.12 8.22
CA GLN A 60 4.84 17.41 7.32
C GLN A 60 4.41 18.89 7.26
N PRO A 61 4.41 19.69 8.35
CA PRO A 61 4.13 21.12 8.27
C PRO A 61 5.05 21.90 7.32
N LEU A 62 6.33 21.45 7.12
CA LEU A 62 7.24 22.08 6.15
C LEU A 62 6.80 21.79 4.71
N GLN A 63 6.26 20.61 4.43
CA GLN A 63 5.72 20.30 3.08
C GLN A 63 4.62 21.30 2.67
N LYS A 64 3.73 21.63 3.63
CA LYS A 64 2.69 22.64 3.42
C LYS A 64 3.26 24.03 3.06
N LEU A 65 4.37 24.42 3.72
CA LEU A 65 5.09 25.66 3.41
C LEU A 65 5.76 25.57 2.04
N HIS A 66 6.36 24.45 1.69
CA HIS A 66 6.96 24.25 0.37
C HIS A 66 5.94 24.38 -0.74
N TYR A 67 4.76 23.77 -0.63
CA TYR A 67 3.68 23.97 -1.62
C TYR A 67 3.16 25.39 -1.67
N ARG A 68 3.18 26.12 -0.56
CA ARG A 68 2.77 27.54 -0.51
C ARG A 68 3.77 28.45 -1.20
N TYR A 69 5.06 28.35 -0.89
CA TYR A 69 6.07 29.36 -1.23
C TYR A 69 6.94 29.00 -2.43
N ARG A 70 7.26 27.72 -2.66
CA ARG A 70 8.05 27.34 -3.84
C ARG A 70 7.21 27.49 -5.13
N THR A 71 7.87 27.83 -6.23
CA THR A 71 7.23 27.87 -7.55
C THR A 71 6.95 26.44 -8.07
N LEU A 72 6.05 26.32 -9.05
CA LEU A 72 5.83 25.03 -9.71
C LEU A 72 7.13 24.48 -10.33
N THR A 73 7.95 25.36 -10.93
CA THR A 73 9.22 24.98 -11.53
C THR A 73 10.18 24.36 -10.52
N THR A 74 10.32 24.96 -9.31
CA THR A 74 11.20 24.43 -8.28
C THR A 74 10.67 23.16 -7.60
N LEU A 75 9.36 22.98 -7.54
CA LEU A 75 8.72 21.75 -7.06
C LEU A 75 8.84 20.57 -8.04
N SER A 76 9.07 20.89 -9.33
CA SER A 76 9.08 19.91 -10.43
C SER A 76 10.48 19.44 -10.82
N LYS A 77 11.49 19.74 -10.02
CA LYS A 77 12.88 19.40 -10.32
C LYS A 77 13.54 18.74 -9.11
N LEU A 78 14.45 17.81 -9.38
CA LEU A 78 15.45 17.37 -8.42
C LEU A 78 16.66 18.32 -8.49
N ASP A 79 17.20 18.65 -7.33
CA ASP A 79 18.51 19.29 -7.25
C ASP A 79 19.63 18.23 -7.40
N ASN A 80 20.84 18.65 -7.72
CA ASN A 80 21.97 17.74 -7.99
C ASN A 80 22.22 16.75 -6.84
N TYR A 81 22.05 17.18 -5.58
CA TYR A 81 22.24 16.30 -4.43
C TYR A 81 21.12 15.24 -4.31
N GLU A 82 19.90 15.56 -4.73
CA GLU A 82 18.77 14.64 -4.75
C GLU A 82 18.97 13.61 -5.88
N GLU A 83 19.43 14.04 -7.05
CA GLU A 83 19.79 13.12 -8.14
C GLU A 83 20.95 12.22 -7.76
N ALA A 84 22.00 12.73 -7.12
CA ALA A 84 23.12 11.93 -6.63
C ALA A 84 22.67 10.89 -5.60
N ARG A 85 21.67 11.21 -4.77
CA ARG A 85 21.07 10.27 -3.82
C ARG A 85 20.31 9.16 -4.55
N TRP A 86 19.52 9.48 -5.58
CA TRP A 86 18.85 8.47 -6.39
C TRP A 86 19.85 7.57 -7.09
N GLN A 87 20.94 8.13 -7.64
CA GLN A 87 22.02 7.34 -8.22
C GLN A 87 22.66 6.41 -7.19
N HIS A 88 22.91 6.90 -5.95
CA HIS A 88 23.42 6.08 -4.86
C HIS A 88 22.51 4.89 -4.56
N TYR A 89 21.17 5.06 -4.61
CA TYR A 89 20.23 3.95 -4.45
C TYR A 89 20.33 2.91 -5.57
N VAL A 90 20.57 3.35 -6.80
CA VAL A 90 20.81 2.44 -7.93
C VAL A 90 22.12 1.67 -7.75
N ASP A 91 23.17 2.34 -7.30
CA ASP A 91 24.50 1.76 -7.18
C ASP A 91 24.64 0.78 -5.99
N THR A 92 23.93 1.02 -4.90
CA THR A 92 24.11 0.28 -3.63
C THR A 92 22.96 -0.62 -3.24
N ILE A 93 21.78 -0.47 -3.87
CA ILE A 93 20.57 -1.25 -3.62
C ILE A 93 20.28 -1.39 -2.10
N PRO A 94 20.14 -0.28 -1.36
CA PRO A 94 19.89 -0.33 0.07
C PRO A 94 18.46 -0.80 0.37
N CYS A 95 18.23 -1.47 1.49
CA CYS A 95 16.86 -1.66 1.95
C CYS A 95 16.27 -0.37 2.52
N ARG A 96 14.95 -0.24 2.47
CA ARG A 96 14.24 0.98 2.84
C ARG A 96 13.11 0.72 3.80
N ILE A 97 13.01 1.55 4.83
CA ILE A 97 11.93 1.52 5.81
C ILE A 97 11.20 2.86 5.76
N TYR A 98 9.88 2.81 5.67
CA TYR A 98 9.01 3.97 5.69
C TYR A 98 8.15 3.92 6.95
N LEU A 99 8.36 4.85 7.89
CA LEU A 99 7.55 4.96 9.10
C LEU A 99 6.53 6.08 8.93
N LEU A 100 5.27 5.69 8.81
CA LEU A 100 4.16 6.60 8.61
C LEU A 100 3.65 7.13 9.97
N SER A 101 3.48 8.44 10.08
CA SER A 101 2.89 9.11 11.26
C SER A 101 2.15 10.39 10.93
N GLU A 102 1.94 10.66 9.64
CA GLU A 102 1.44 11.92 9.13
C GLU A 102 0.05 12.25 9.68
N ASP A 103 -0.20 13.54 9.84
CA ASP A 103 -1.55 14.08 10.05
C ASP A 103 -2.40 13.86 8.80
N PRO A 104 -3.49 13.09 8.86
CA PRO A 104 -4.38 12.89 7.71
C PRO A 104 -4.94 14.17 7.11
N ASP A 105 -5.01 15.25 7.89
CA ASP A 105 -5.46 16.58 7.46
C ASP A 105 -4.30 17.57 7.21
N GLY A 106 -3.07 17.11 7.32
CA GLY A 106 -1.87 17.95 7.32
C GLY A 106 -1.67 18.79 6.06
N LEU A 107 -2.18 18.33 4.92
CA LEU A 107 -2.10 19.04 3.65
C LEU A 107 -3.40 19.79 3.28
N ASN A 108 -4.36 19.89 4.19
CA ASN A 108 -5.58 20.68 3.96
C ASN A 108 -5.25 22.15 3.63
N GLY A 109 -5.92 22.67 2.59
CA GLY A 109 -5.78 24.07 2.15
C GLY A 109 -4.54 24.38 1.30
N ILE A 110 -3.77 23.37 0.86
CA ILE A 110 -2.76 23.57 -0.19
C ILE A 110 -3.42 23.63 -1.56
N ASN A 111 -2.69 24.19 -2.53
CA ASN A 111 -3.12 24.17 -3.92
C ASN A 111 -2.90 22.78 -4.53
N GLN A 112 -3.96 21.97 -4.59
CA GLN A 112 -3.95 20.59 -5.09
C GLN A 112 -3.54 20.49 -6.56
N GLU A 113 -3.93 21.46 -7.39
CA GLU A 113 -3.53 21.49 -8.81
C GLU A 113 -2.02 21.69 -8.95
N LYS A 114 -1.45 22.59 -8.13
CA LYS A 114 -0.01 22.83 -8.12
C LYS A 114 0.75 21.58 -7.65
N MET A 115 0.22 20.88 -6.63
CA MET A 115 0.78 19.63 -6.14
C MET A 115 0.76 18.55 -7.24
N ALA A 116 -0.39 18.26 -7.82
CA ALA A 116 -0.54 17.27 -8.88
C ALA A 116 0.38 17.58 -10.09
N LYS A 117 0.39 18.81 -10.57
CA LYS A 117 1.27 19.23 -11.68
C LYS A 117 2.76 19.10 -11.34
N SER A 118 3.16 19.37 -10.10
CA SER A 118 4.57 19.20 -9.69
C SER A 118 4.97 17.74 -9.68
N GLN A 119 4.12 16.85 -9.18
CA GLN A 119 4.34 15.41 -9.19
C GLN A 119 4.41 14.86 -10.62
N GLN A 120 3.45 15.21 -11.49
CA GLN A 120 3.45 14.81 -12.90
C GLN A 120 4.74 15.19 -13.64
N ARG A 121 5.27 16.39 -13.36
CA ARG A 121 6.52 16.86 -14.00
C ARG A 121 7.78 16.22 -13.42
N LEU A 122 7.77 15.90 -12.12
CA LEU A 122 8.89 15.31 -11.43
C LEU A 122 9.01 13.80 -11.69
N TYR A 123 7.87 13.12 -11.84
CA TYR A 123 7.79 11.68 -11.96
C TYR A 123 8.68 11.07 -13.06
N PRO A 124 8.75 11.60 -14.30
CA PRO A 124 9.63 11.04 -15.34
C PRO A 124 11.12 11.04 -14.95
N THR A 125 11.55 12.03 -14.15
CA THR A 125 12.94 12.10 -13.66
C THR A 125 13.21 11.04 -12.60
N ILE A 126 12.27 10.82 -11.67
CA ILE A 126 12.40 9.81 -10.62
C ILE A 126 12.25 8.40 -11.20
N ARG A 127 11.34 8.20 -12.15
CA ARG A 127 11.04 6.93 -12.76
C ARG A 127 12.27 6.24 -13.37
N LYS A 128 13.16 7.00 -14.04
CA LYS A 128 14.39 6.44 -14.62
C LYS A 128 15.29 5.74 -13.58
N TYR A 129 15.25 6.17 -12.30
CA TYR A 129 15.98 5.52 -11.22
C TYR A 129 15.16 4.37 -10.60
N ARG A 130 13.87 4.58 -10.40
CA ARG A 130 12.99 3.56 -9.83
C ARG A 130 12.94 2.30 -10.68
N ASP A 131 12.77 2.42 -11.99
CA ASP A 131 12.71 1.28 -12.91
C ASP A 131 14.02 0.47 -12.89
N GLN A 132 15.17 1.08 -12.54
CA GLN A 132 16.44 0.37 -12.41
C GLN A 132 16.57 -0.48 -11.14
N ILE A 133 15.83 -0.14 -10.09
CA ILE A 133 15.90 -0.81 -8.79
C ILE A 133 14.62 -1.59 -8.45
N GLU A 134 13.63 -1.58 -9.34
CA GLU A 134 12.34 -2.25 -9.14
C GLU A 134 12.57 -3.73 -8.81
N ASN A 135 11.92 -4.23 -7.76
CA ASN A 135 12.03 -5.58 -7.22
C ASN A 135 13.45 -6.04 -6.83
N LYS A 136 14.45 -5.15 -6.77
CA LYS A 136 15.83 -5.49 -6.43
C LYS A 136 16.19 -5.32 -4.97
N TYR A 137 15.37 -4.61 -4.19
CA TYR A 137 15.65 -4.28 -2.80
C TYR A 137 14.46 -4.58 -1.90
N GLN A 138 14.73 -4.82 -0.62
CA GLN A 138 13.70 -4.96 0.39
C GLN A 138 13.20 -3.59 0.83
N TRP A 139 11.90 -3.48 1.03
CA TRP A 139 11.29 -2.30 1.60
C TRP A 139 10.19 -2.70 2.59
N CYS A 140 9.89 -1.83 3.53
CA CYS A 140 8.82 -2.05 4.48
C CYS A 140 8.16 -0.74 4.86
N ILE A 141 6.84 -0.70 4.75
CA ILE A 141 6.01 0.36 5.30
C ILE A 141 5.48 -0.13 6.65
N ALA A 142 5.66 0.69 7.68
CA ALA A 142 5.12 0.46 9.01
C ALA A 142 4.67 1.81 9.59
N ALA A 143 3.92 1.81 10.68
CA ALA A 143 3.42 3.04 11.23
C ALA A 143 3.87 3.25 12.68
N VAL A 144 3.96 4.53 13.06
CA VAL A 144 4.13 4.98 14.44
C VAL A 144 3.16 6.13 14.71
N PRO A 145 2.66 6.33 15.94
CA PRO A 145 1.69 7.38 16.19
C PRO A 145 2.25 8.79 15.99
N GLY A 146 1.57 9.59 15.19
CA GLY A 146 1.68 11.05 15.18
C GLY A 146 0.65 11.68 16.10
N ALA A 147 0.98 12.80 16.74
CA ALA A 147 0.08 13.44 17.69
C ALA A 147 -1.22 13.96 17.05
N ALA A 148 -1.14 14.49 15.84
CA ALA A 148 -2.31 14.96 15.09
C ALA A 148 -3.18 13.78 14.64
N TRP A 149 -2.57 12.75 14.07
CA TRP A 149 -3.24 11.52 13.68
C TRP A 149 -3.97 10.87 14.87
N ALA A 150 -3.31 10.73 16.02
CA ALA A 150 -3.92 10.16 17.24
C ALA A 150 -5.15 10.96 17.70
N ARG A 151 -5.09 12.29 17.68
CA ARG A 151 -6.25 13.13 18.04
C ARG A 151 -7.41 12.99 17.07
N LYS A 152 -7.14 12.77 15.79
CA LYS A 152 -8.17 12.54 14.78
C LYS A 152 -8.91 11.22 15.03
N LEU A 153 -8.19 10.15 15.35
CA LEU A 153 -8.80 8.85 15.64
C LEU A 153 -9.54 8.81 16.98
N PHE A 154 -9.03 9.52 17.97
CA PHE A 154 -9.56 9.50 19.34
C PHE A 154 -9.94 10.91 19.81
N PRO A 155 -10.95 11.53 19.15
CA PRO A 155 -11.40 12.88 19.54
C PRO A 155 -11.91 12.89 20.99
N GLY A 156 -11.57 13.93 21.71
CA GLY A 156 -11.97 14.08 23.14
C GLY A 156 -10.99 13.48 24.14
N LEU A 157 -10.01 12.68 23.72
CA LEU A 157 -8.94 12.26 24.62
C LEU A 157 -7.81 13.30 24.69
N ARG A 158 -7.10 13.33 25.82
CA ARG A 158 -5.82 14.07 25.90
C ARG A 158 -4.83 13.46 24.90
N THR A 159 -3.96 14.29 24.29
CA THR A 159 -3.01 13.84 23.28
C THR A 159 -2.18 12.63 23.74
N SER A 160 -1.70 12.60 24.98
CA SER A 160 -0.95 11.45 25.50
C SER A 160 -1.76 10.15 25.56
N GLN A 161 -3.04 10.24 25.90
CA GLN A 161 -3.95 9.09 25.93
C GLN A 161 -4.30 8.63 24.50
N ALA A 162 -4.56 9.57 23.58
CA ALA A 162 -4.80 9.28 22.18
C ALA A 162 -3.58 8.59 21.53
N MET A 163 -2.37 9.08 21.83
CA MET A 163 -1.11 8.46 21.36
C MET A 163 -0.93 7.05 21.89
N GLU A 164 -1.26 6.79 23.15
CA GLU A 164 -1.19 5.45 23.74
C GLU A 164 -2.20 4.51 23.08
N LYS A 165 -3.43 4.98 22.85
CA LYS A 165 -4.47 4.23 22.13
C LYS A 165 -4.07 3.91 20.71
N LEU A 166 -3.45 4.84 20.01
CA LEU A 166 -2.99 4.60 18.64
C LEU A 166 -1.82 3.61 18.62
N TRP A 167 -0.89 3.67 19.60
CA TRP A 167 0.12 2.63 19.77
C TRP A 167 -0.50 1.26 20.00
N GLU A 168 -1.49 1.14 20.88
CA GLU A 168 -2.22 -0.12 21.13
C GLU A 168 -2.83 -0.67 19.84
N ALA A 169 -3.50 0.18 19.05
CA ALA A 169 -4.11 -0.21 17.78
C ALA A 169 -3.06 -0.68 16.74
N ILE A 170 -1.99 0.09 16.52
CA ILE A 170 -0.92 -0.24 15.59
C ILE A 170 -0.26 -1.57 15.97
N LEU A 171 0.12 -1.74 17.24
CA LEU A 171 0.81 -2.94 17.69
C LEU A 171 -0.06 -4.19 17.63
N SER A 172 -1.34 -4.06 17.99
CA SER A 172 -2.31 -5.15 17.93
C SER A 172 -2.55 -5.62 16.49
N THR A 173 -2.82 -4.69 15.57
CA THR A 173 -3.04 -5.02 14.16
C THR A 173 -1.77 -5.52 13.47
N SER A 174 -0.59 -5.13 13.96
CA SER A 174 0.72 -5.62 13.48
C SER A 174 1.17 -6.91 14.19
N ARG A 175 0.31 -7.57 14.98
CA ARG A 175 0.62 -8.83 15.70
C ARG A 175 1.84 -8.72 16.62
N VAL A 176 2.04 -7.56 17.25
CA VAL A 176 3.13 -7.33 18.20
C VAL A 176 2.68 -7.73 19.60
N ASP A 177 2.66 -9.02 19.87
CA ASP A 177 2.30 -9.64 21.14
C ASP A 177 3.50 -10.27 21.85
N GLU A 178 3.34 -11.51 22.35
CA GLU A 178 4.39 -12.22 23.08
C GLU A 178 5.59 -12.61 22.19
N ASP A 179 5.33 -13.14 20.98
CA ASP A 179 6.33 -13.49 19.97
C ASP A 179 5.91 -13.02 18.57
N PRO A 180 6.20 -11.76 18.23
CA PRO A 180 5.81 -11.23 16.92
C PRO A 180 6.43 -11.95 15.74
N LEU A 181 7.64 -12.50 15.89
CA LEU A 181 8.30 -13.18 14.79
C LEU A 181 7.59 -14.49 14.45
N ALA A 182 7.29 -15.31 15.46
CA ALA A 182 6.53 -16.55 15.27
C ALA A 182 5.11 -16.28 14.77
N ALA A 183 4.46 -15.20 15.24
CA ALA A 183 3.14 -14.79 14.78
C ALA A 183 3.15 -14.41 13.28
N TRP A 184 4.18 -13.70 12.84
CA TRP A 184 4.35 -13.32 11.42
C TRP A 184 4.75 -14.51 10.55
N ASP A 185 5.57 -15.45 11.03
CA ASP A 185 5.88 -16.69 10.30
C ASP A 185 4.61 -17.49 10.03
N ALA A 186 3.76 -17.67 11.04
CA ALA A 186 2.46 -18.35 10.89
C ALA A 186 1.51 -17.60 9.96
N HIS A 187 1.45 -16.27 10.07
CA HIS A 187 0.61 -15.42 9.22
C HIS A 187 1.06 -15.44 7.75
N ASN A 188 2.36 -15.34 7.50
CA ASN A 188 2.91 -15.46 6.14
C ASN A 188 2.58 -16.83 5.53
N GLN A 189 2.62 -17.92 6.33
CA GLN A 189 2.26 -19.24 5.85
C GLN A 189 0.77 -19.33 5.49
N ASP A 190 -0.15 -18.77 6.29
CA ASP A 190 -1.57 -18.74 6.00
C ASP A 190 -1.86 -17.98 4.70
N LEU A 191 -1.28 -16.79 4.50
CA LEU A 191 -1.43 -16.02 3.27
C LEU A 191 -0.83 -16.75 2.06
N HIS A 192 0.34 -17.36 2.23
CA HIS A 192 0.97 -18.18 1.19
C HIS A 192 0.08 -19.36 0.76
N ASP A 193 -0.48 -20.11 1.71
CA ASP A 193 -1.35 -21.24 1.41
C ASP A 193 -2.62 -20.80 0.66
N ARG A 194 -3.21 -19.66 1.03
CA ARG A 194 -4.34 -19.04 0.32
C ARG A 194 -3.96 -18.65 -1.10
N CYS A 195 -2.82 -17.99 -1.29
CA CYS A 195 -2.32 -17.64 -2.61
C CYS A 195 -2.05 -18.89 -3.47
N GLN A 196 -1.45 -19.93 -2.90
CA GLN A 196 -1.24 -21.20 -3.60
C GLN A 196 -2.57 -21.82 -4.06
N TYR A 197 -3.59 -21.85 -3.19
CA TYR A 197 -4.92 -22.33 -3.56
C TYR A 197 -5.52 -21.52 -4.71
N LEU A 198 -5.53 -20.17 -4.62
CA LEU A 198 -6.04 -19.29 -5.67
C LEU A 198 -5.30 -19.52 -7.00
N ASN A 199 -3.99 -19.66 -6.94
CA ASN A 199 -3.14 -19.91 -8.11
C ASN A 199 -3.39 -21.29 -8.76
N SER A 200 -3.75 -22.30 -7.95
CA SER A 200 -4.10 -23.63 -8.45
C SER A 200 -5.40 -23.67 -9.26
N LEU A 201 -6.28 -22.69 -9.04
CA LEU A 201 -7.57 -22.60 -9.74
C LEU A 201 -7.47 -22.09 -11.18
N HIS A 202 -6.34 -21.52 -11.57
CA HIS A 202 -6.14 -20.95 -12.92
C HIS A 202 -7.29 -20.02 -13.33
N LEU A 203 -7.58 -19.04 -12.48
CA LEU A 203 -8.68 -18.10 -12.69
C LEU A 203 -8.41 -17.20 -13.90
N ARG A 204 -9.48 -16.88 -14.64
CA ARG A 204 -9.46 -15.90 -15.73
C ARG A 204 -10.17 -14.61 -15.39
N GLN A 205 -11.08 -14.64 -14.41
CA GLN A 205 -11.81 -13.45 -13.95
C GLN A 205 -12.36 -13.63 -12.54
N LEU A 206 -12.58 -12.51 -11.86
CA LEU A 206 -13.28 -12.38 -10.60
C LEU A 206 -14.62 -11.66 -10.80
N LYS A 207 -15.67 -12.10 -10.12
CA LYS A 207 -17.00 -11.47 -10.12
C LYS A 207 -17.35 -11.07 -8.70
N TYR A 208 -17.52 -9.78 -8.48
CA TYR A 208 -17.87 -9.18 -7.20
C TYR A 208 -19.36 -8.82 -7.16
N LYS A 209 -20.04 -9.18 -6.09
CA LYS A 209 -21.44 -8.79 -5.85
C LYS A 209 -21.67 -8.47 -4.38
N SER A 210 -22.41 -7.38 -4.14
CA SER A 210 -22.83 -6.95 -2.80
C SER A 210 -24.17 -6.21 -2.87
N ALA A 211 -24.91 -6.21 -1.77
CA ALA A 211 -26.21 -5.54 -1.66
C ALA A 211 -26.13 -4.02 -1.77
N ASN A 212 -24.93 -3.43 -1.63
CA ASN A 212 -24.72 -1.99 -1.84
C ASN A 212 -24.84 -1.54 -3.30
N GLY A 213 -25.02 -2.49 -4.23
CA GLY A 213 -25.12 -2.23 -5.67
C GLY A 213 -23.87 -2.60 -6.46
N THR A 214 -22.80 -3.05 -5.82
CA THR A 214 -21.62 -3.57 -6.51
C THR A 214 -21.97 -4.79 -7.34
N ASP A 215 -21.72 -4.72 -8.65
CA ASP A 215 -21.75 -5.82 -9.62
C ASP A 215 -20.63 -5.56 -10.63
N LEU A 216 -19.45 -6.11 -10.35
CA LEU A 216 -18.23 -5.88 -11.11
C LEU A 216 -17.62 -7.21 -11.54
N THR A 217 -17.20 -7.29 -12.79
CA THR A 217 -16.38 -8.39 -13.31
C THR A 217 -15.00 -7.85 -13.68
N VAL A 218 -13.94 -8.49 -13.21
CA VAL A 218 -12.56 -8.10 -13.49
C VAL A 218 -11.83 -9.28 -14.12
N GLY A 219 -11.23 -9.06 -15.30
CA GLY A 219 -10.38 -10.05 -15.98
C GLY A 219 -9.00 -10.14 -15.34
N LEU A 220 -8.45 -11.34 -15.32
CA LEU A 220 -7.12 -11.61 -14.77
C LEU A 220 -6.11 -11.90 -15.89
N ILE A 221 -4.86 -11.52 -15.66
CA ILE A 221 -3.76 -11.78 -16.60
C ILE A 221 -3.54 -13.29 -16.68
N PRO A 222 -3.43 -13.88 -17.88
CA PRO A 222 -3.23 -15.33 -18.04
C PRO A 222 -2.00 -15.87 -17.31
N GLU A 223 -0.90 -15.15 -17.34
CA GLU A 223 0.35 -15.45 -16.65
C GLU A 223 0.38 -14.86 -15.23
N GLY A 224 -0.74 -14.27 -14.77
CA GLY A 224 -0.85 -13.68 -13.45
C GLY A 224 -0.86 -14.70 -12.32
N GLN A 225 -0.46 -14.25 -11.15
CA GLN A 225 -0.52 -15.01 -9.90
C GLN A 225 -1.02 -14.13 -8.76
N PHE A 226 -1.61 -14.76 -7.76
CA PHE A 226 -1.88 -14.11 -6.48
C PHE A 226 -0.63 -14.16 -5.62
N CYS A 227 -0.32 -13.03 -5.00
CA CYS A 227 0.75 -12.81 -4.05
C CYS A 227 0.14 -12.38 -2.71
N GLY A 228 0.86 -12.52 -1.61
CA GLY A 228 0.40 -12.07 -0.29
C GLY A 228 1.39 -12.41 0.81
N GLY A 229 1.36 -11.62 1.89
CA GLY A 229 2.28 -11.72 3.01
C GLY A 229 3.63 -11.11 2.69
N GLY A 230 4.60 -11.94 2.35
CA GLY A 230 5.94 -11.48 2.00
C GLY A 230 6.26 -11.62 0.51
N GLU A 231 7.28 -10.91 0.11
CA GLU A 231 7.86 -10.90 -1.23
C GLU A 231 9.29 -11.44 -1.23
N THR A 232 9.77 -11.82 -2.40
CA THR A 232 11.18 -12.18 -2.58
C THR A 232 11.81 -11.26 -3.62
N SER A 233 12.83 -10.49 -3.21
CA SER A 233 13.56 -9.61 -4.12
C SER A 233 14.27 -10.41 -5.22
N LEU A 234 14.67 -9.74 -6.31
CA LEU A 234 15.48 -10.36 -7.37
C LEU A 234 16.84 -10.89 -6.87
N GLN A 235 17.26 -10.51 -5.66
CA GLN A 235 18.45 -11.03 -4.98
C GLN A 235 18.16 -12.29 -4.15
N GLY A 236 16.91 -12.78 -4.15
CA GLY A 236 16.49 -13.96 -3.39
C GLY A 236 16.24 -13.71 -1.90
N ILE A 237 16.06 -12.47 -1.48
CA ILE A 237 15.83 -12.12 -0.08
C ILE A 237 14.33 -11.97 0.17
N PHE A 238 13.79 -12.82 1.05
CA PHE A 238 12.40 -12.74 1.49
C PHE A 238 12.22 -11.61 2.51
N PHE A 239 11.14 -10.83 2.40
CA PHE A 239 10.82 -9.69 3.25
C PHE A 239 9.31 -9.42 3.26
N ASN A 240 8.82 -8.64 4.24
CA ASN A 240 7.42 -8.22 4.29
C ASN A 240 7.30 -6.72 4.00
N PRO A 241 6.74 -6.33 2.84
CA PRO A 241 6.66 -4.93 2.44
C PRO A 241 5.71 -4.10 3.29
N ASN A 242 4.69 -4.71 3.88
CA ASN A 242 3.70 -4.04 4.70
C ASN A 242 3.57 -4.68 6.08
N ILE A 243 3.62 -3.86 7.14
CA ILE A 243 3.33 -4.28 8.52
C ILE A 243 2.29 -3.28 9.10
N PRO A 244 1.00 -3.67 9.16
CA PRO A 244 0.41 -4.99 8.84
C PRO A 244 0.10 -5.21 7.36
N THR A 245 -0.21 -6.46 6.98
CA THR A 245 -0.89 -6.88 5.75
C THR A 245 -1.83 -8.04 6.03
N GLU A 246 -2.95 -8.13 5.31
CA GLU A 246 -3.99 -9.18 5.44
C GLU A 246 -4.43 -9.73 4.07
N GLU A 247 -3.77 -9.34 3.01
CA GLU A 247 -4.24 -9.50 1.65
C GLU A 247 -3.61 -10.67 0.89
N CYS A 248 -4.45 -11.23 -0.01
CA CYS A 248 -4.00 -11.96 -1.19
C CYS A 248 -4.38 -11.13 -2.42
N PHE A 249 -3.42 -10.61 -3.15
CA PHE A 249 -3.64 -9.67 -4.24
C PHE A 249 -3.11 -10.15 -5.59
N THR A 250 -3.59 -9.55 -6.66
CA THR A 250 -3.08 -9.74 -8.01
C THR A 250 -3.34 -8.50 -8.85
N SER A 251 -2.53 -8.27 -9.87
CA SER A 251 -2.82 -7.24 -10.87
C SER A 251 -3.83 -7.75 -11.89
N PRO A 252 -4.93 -7.02 -12.10
CA PRO A 252 -5.91 -7.37 -13.13
C PRO A 252 -5.38 -7.11 -14.54
N MET A 253 -6.01 -7.75 -15.51
CA MET A 253 -5.73 -7.50 -16.93
C MET A 253 -6.23 -6.12 -17.31
N LYS A 254 -5.32 -5.24 -17.71
CA LYS A 254 -5.66 -3.92 -18.25
C LYS A 254 -6.71 -4.03 -19.35
N GLY A 255 -7.75 -3.21 -19.32
CA GLY A 255 -8.81 -3.24 -20.32
C GLY A 255 -9.91 -4.27 -20.05
N GLN A 256 -9.88 -5.01 -18.93
CA GLN A 256 -10.85 -6.06 -18.65
C GLN A 256 -11.55 -5.86 -17.30
N ALA A 257 -12.28 -4.77 -17.15
CA ALA A 257 -13.19 -4.55 -16.03
C ALA A 257 -14.54 -4.06 -16.57
N GLU A 258 -15.64 -4.69 -16.13
CA GLU A 258 -17.00 -4.38 -16.56
C GLU A 258 -17.95 -4.31 -15.35
N GLY A 259 -18.73 -3.25 -15.26
CA GLY A 259 -19.75 -3.09 -14.23
C GLY A 259 -19.53 -1.90 -13.32
N ILE A 260 -20.07 -1.97 -12.11
CA ILE A 260 -20.06 -0.89 -11.14
C ILE A 260 -19.56 -1.37 -9.78
N VAL A 261 -18.80 -0.53 -9.10
CA VAL A 261 -18.33 -0.79 -7.74
C VAL A 261 -18.56 0.41 -6.85
N TYR A 262 -18.96 0.16 -5.61
CA TYR A 262 -19.18 1.15 -4.57
C TYR A 262 -18.10 1.06 -3.51
N SER A 263 -17.53 2.21 -3.13
CA SER A 263 -16.65 2.28 -1.95
C SER A 263 -17.43 1.99 -0.67
N THR A 264 -16.77 1.38 0.30
CA THR A 264 -17.39 1.00 1.59
C THR A 264 -16.77 1.71 2.78
N LYS A 265 -15.66 2.39 2.56
CA LYS A 265 -14.97 3.23 3.55
C LYS A 265 -14.51 4.53 2.88
N PRO A 266 -14.37 5.62 3.66
CA PRO A 266 -13.73 6.84 3.16
C PRO A 266 -12.30 6.56 2.70
N LEU A 267 -11.91 7.14 1.57
CA LEU A 267 -10.54 7.12 1.05
C LEU A 267 -9.81 8.38 1.50
N SER A 268 -8.74 8.22 2.26
CA SER A 268 -7.82 9.33 2.61
C SER A 268 -6.82 9.52 1.47
N TYR A 269 -6.94 10.60 0.73
CA TYR A 269 -6.07 10.89 -0.41
C TYR A 269 -5.58 12.33 -0.37
N GLN A 270 -4.26 12.50 -0.39
CA GLN A 270 -3.60 13.83 -0.39
C GLN A 270 -4.10 14.77 0.72
N GLY A 271 -4.31 14.22 1.94
CA GLY A 271 -4.75 14.98 3.10
C GLY A 271 -6.22 15.42 3.06
N GLN A 272 -7.04 14.79 2.23
CA GLN A 272 -8.48 14.99 2.15
C GLN A 272 -9.19 13.64 2.07
N LEU A 273 -10.49 13.63 2.42
CA LEU A 273 -11.32 12.43 2.30
C LEU A 273 -12.13 12.49 1.01
N ILE A 274 -12.18 11.38 0.28
CA ILE A 274 -13.16 11.10 -0.76
C ILE A 274 -14.11 10.06 -0.16
N ASP A 275 -15.42 10.33 -0.14
CA ASP A 275 -16.33 9.44 0.55
C ASP A 275 -17.65 9.22 -0.20
N GLU A 276 -18.29 8.08 0.12
CA GLU A 276 -19.53 7.62 -0.49
C GLU A 276 -19.47 7.73 -2.03
N PHE A 277 -18.47 7.07 -2.63
CA PHE A 277 -18.27 7.12 -4.07
C PHE A 277 -18.49 5.76 -4.74
N TRP A 278 -18.72 5.83 -6.05
CA TRP A 278 -18.81 4.68 -6.93
C TRP A 278 -18.09 4.97 -8.24
N ILE A 279 -17.67 3.89 -8.90
CA ILE A 279 -16.99 3.96 -10.21
C ILE A 279 -17.62 2.88 -11.11
N ARG A 280 -17.97 3.28 -12.34
CA ARG A 280 -18.40 2.36 -13.40
C ARG A 280 -17.25 2.13 -14.38
N PHE A 281 -16.99 0.87 -14.63
CA PHE A 281 -15.99 0.44 -15.60
C PHE A 281 -16.65 -0.10 -16.86
N HIS A 282 -16.06 0.22 -18.01
CA HIS A 282 -16.38 -0.35 -19.31
C HIS A 282 -15.09 -0.55 -20.10
N GLU A 283 -14.87 -1.74 -20.65
CA GLU A 283 -13.61 -2.13 -21.31
C GLU A 283 -12.38 -1.82 -20.43
N GLY A 284 -12.48 -2.08 -19.13
CA GLY A 284 -11.45 -1.85 -18.12
C GLY A 284 -11.28 -0.41 -17.69
N LYS A 285 -11.89 0.56 -18.36
CA LYS A 285 -11.72 1.99 -18.11
C LYS A 285 -12.83 2.52 -17.22
N ALA A 286 -12.49 3.33 -16.23
CA ALA A 286 -13.46 4.13 -15.49
C ALA A 286 -14.12 5.13 -16.45
N VAL A 287 -15.44 4.99 -16.68
CA VAL A 287 -16.20 5.81 -17.64
C VAL A 287 -17.18 6.76 -16.95
N GLU A 288 -17.66 6.38 -15.76
CA GLU A 288 -18.54 7.20 -14.94
C GLU A 288 -18.15 7.04 -13.47
N TRP A 289 -18.26 8.10 -12.71
CA TRP A 289 -18.02 8.10 -11.26
C TRP A 289 -18.73 9.26 -10.58
N ASN A 290 -18.99 9.10 -9.30
CA ASN A 290 -19.46 10.18 -8.45
C ASN A 290 -19.09 9.93 -7.00
N ALA A 291 -18.82 10.98 -6.26
CA ALA A 291 -18.62 10.94 -4.81
C ALA A 291 -19.51 12.00 -4.15
N LYS A 292 -20.08 11.69 -2.99
CA LYS A 292 -20.79 12.72 -2.21
C LYS A 292 -19.82 13.71 -1.59
N VAL A 293 -18.63 13.26 -1.23
CA VAL A 293 -17.58 14.10 -0.64
C VAL A 293 -16.38 14.13 -1.57
N ASN A 294 -15.97 15.35 -1.98
CA ASN A 294 -14.78 15.61 -2.80
C ASN A 294 -14.77 14.93 -4.19
N ASN A 295 -15.88 15.00 -4.92
CA ASN A 295 -15.95 14.44 -6.27
C ASN A 295 -14.90 15.03 -7.24
N ASP A 296 -14.53 16.29 -7.09
CA ASP A 296 -13.47 16.90 -7.89
C ASP A 296 -12.10 16.26 -7.64
N LEU A 297 -11.84 15.81 -6.40
CA LEU A 297 -10.62 15.11 -6.05
C LEU A 297 -10.61 13.69 -6.64
N LEU A 298 -11.74 12.99 -6.59
CA LEU A 298 -11.92 11.70 -7.27
C LEU A 298 -11.68 11.83 -8.78
N THR A 299 -12.24 12.87 -9.40
CA THR A 299 -12.02 13.16 -10.82
C THR A 299 -10.54 13.39 -11.13
N LYS A 300 -9.83 14.18 -10.33
CA LYS A 300 -8.39 14.39 -10.50
C LYS A 300 -7.58 13.11 -10.35
N LEU A 301 -7.95 12.26 -9.42
CA LEU A 301 -7.32 10.95 -9.22
C LEU A 301 -7.48 10.08 -10.49
N ILE A 302 -8.72 9.91 -10.97
CA ILE A 302 -9.04 9.08 -12.14
C ILE A 302 -8.40 9.63 -13.43
N THR A 303 -8.19 10.94 -13.52
CA THR A 303 -7.65 11.62 -14.72
C THR A 303 -6.20 12.07 -14.58
N MET A 304 -5.45 11.53 -13.60
CA MET A 304 -4.08 11.94 -13.29
C MET A 304 -3.12 11.68 -14.47
N ASP A 305 -3.21 10.52 -15.09
CA ASP A 305 -2.50 10.12 -16.30
C ASP A 305 -3.33 9.12 -17.12
N GLN A 306 -2.74 8.56 -18.19
CA GLN A 306 -3.45 7.62 -19.05
C GLN A 306 -3.77 6.28 -18.39
N GLY A 307 -3.02 5.88 -17.36
CA GLY A 307 -3.20 4.63 -16.63
C GLY A 307 -4.11 4.76 -15.41
N SER A 308 -4.28 5.97 -14.88
CA SER A 308 -4.99 6.20 -13.61
C SER A 308 -6.49 5.84 -13.64
N CYS A 309 -7.08 5.72 -14.82
CA CYS A 309 -8.47 5.30 -14.99
C CYS A 309 -8.67 3.79 -15.13
N TYR A 310 -7.62 2.99 -15.01
CA TYR A 310 -7.67 1.52 -15.04
C TYR A 310 -7.33 0.95 -13.66
N LEU A 311 -7.80 -0.26 -13.39
CA LEU A 311 -7.41 -0.99 -12.20
C LEU A 311 -5.96 -1.46 -12.30
N GLY A 312 -5.22 -1.34 -11.20
CA GLY A 312 -3.87 -1.86 -11.00
C GLY A 312 -3.83 -3.05 -10.06
N GLU A 313 -4.84 -3.18 -9.19
CA GLU A 313 -4.89 -4.23 -8.19
C GLU A 313 -6.30 -4.72 -7.90
N CYS A 314 -6.38 -6.03 -7.55
CA CYS A 314 -7.51 -6.67 -6.92
C CYS A 314 -7.02 -7.40 -5.67
N ALA A 315 -7.37 -6.94 -4.49
CA ALA A 315 -6.98 -7.53 -3.23
C ALA A 315 -8.16 -8.20 -2.51
N LEU A 316 -7.90 -9.40 -2.04
CA LEU A 316 -8.84 -10.24 -1.31
C LEU A 316 -8.46 -10.23 0.17
N VAL A 317 -9.26 -9.56 0.98
CA VAL A 317 -9.07 -9.41 2.43
C VAL A 317 -10.38 -9.75 3.12
N PRO A 318 -10.42 -10.68 4.08
CA PRO A 318 -11.66 -11.04 4.77
C PRO A 318 -12.19 -9.85 5.59
N PHE A 319 -13.52 -9.68 5.61
CA PHE A 319 -14.18 -8.59 6.35
C PHE A 319 -13.97 -8.69 7.87
N ASP A 320 -13.60 -9.84 8.38
CA ASP A 320 -13.23 -10.09 9.77
C ASP A 320 -11.72 -9.94 10.03
N SER A 321 -11.00 -9.20 9.19
CA SER A 321 -9.60 -8.86 9.43
C SER A 321 -9.42 -8.15 10.79
N PRO A 322 -8.27 -8.31 11.46
CA PRO A 322 -8.00 -7.63 12.74
C PRO A 322 -8.16 -6.11 12.67
N ILE A 323 -7.85 -5.53 11.52
CA ILE A 323 -7.97 -4.09 11.29
C ILE A 323 -9.44 -3.68 11.27
N ASN A 324 -10.29 -4.39 10.53
CA ASN A 324 -11.72 -4.09 10.51
C ASN A 324 -12.40 -4.38 11.86
N GLN A 325 -11.97 -5.43 12.56
CA GLN A 325 -12.48 -5.77 13.90
C GLN A 325 -12.11 -4.72 14.96
N SER A 326 -11.05 -3.94 14.76
CA SER A 326 -10.72 -2.81 15.64
C SER A 326 -11.82 -1.74 15.67
N GLY A 327 -12.68 -1.69 14.65
CA GLY A 327 -13.72 -0.69 14.49
C GLY A 327 -13.19 0.72 14.18
N LEU A 328 -11.89 0.86 13.93
CA LEU A 328 -11.24 2.13 13.62
C LEU A 328 -11.19 2.35 12.09
N LEU A 329 -11.38 3.59 11.67
CA LEU A 329 -10.92 4.10 10.39
C LEU A 329 -9.60 4.83 10.67
N PHE A 330 -8.50 4.30 10.14
CA PHE A 330 -7.17 4.82 10.45
C PHE A 330 -6.85 6.11 9.70
N TYR A 331 -7.56 6.41 8.60
CA TYR A 331 -7.20 7.49 7.67
C TYR A 331 -5.77 7.33 7.13
N ASN A 332 -5.35 6.09 7.00
CA ASN A 332 -4.03 5.70 6.51
C ASN A 332 -4.18 4.44 5.68
N THR A 333 -3.77 4.50 4.41
CA THR A 333 -3.99 3.43 3.42
C THR A 333 -3.42 2.10 3.88
N LEU A 334 -2.22 2.06 4.48
CA LEU A 334 -1.61 0.83 5.00
C LEU A 334 -2.56 0.00 5.88
N PHE A 335 -3.40 0.66 6.69
CA PHE A 335 -4.37 -0.03 7.54
C PHE A 335 -5.71 -0.19 6.85
N ASP A 336 -6.23 0.88 6.25
CA ASP A 336 -7.61 0.91 5.78
C ASP A 336 -7.82 -0.04 4.58
N GLU A 337 -6.81 -0.22 3.69
CA GLU A 337 -6.81 -1.22 2.62
C GLU A 337 -6.89 -2.65 3.19
N ASN A 338 -6.16 -2.92 4.26
CA ASN A 338 -6.12 -4.22 4.92
C ASN A 338 -7.31 -4.49 5.86
N ALA A 339 -8.29 -3.58 5.91
CA ALA A 339 -9.53 -3.79 6.66
C ALA A 339 -10.53 -4.71 5.93
N CYS A 340 -10.56 -4.72 4.60
CA CYS A 340 -11.46 -5.55 3.79
C CYS A 340 -11.00 -5.59 2.32
N CYS A 341 -11.67 -6.38 1.47
CA CYS A 341 -11.36 -6.39 0.04
C CYS A 341 -11.30 -4.98 -0.53
N HIS A 342 -10.30 -4.73 -1.35
CA HIS A 342 -10.07 -3.45 -2.02
C HIS A 342 -9.66 -3.62 -3.48
N LEU A 343 -9.72 -2.55 -4.22
CA LEU A 343 -9.21 -2.42 -5.58
C LEU A 343 -8.29 -1.21 -5.61
N ALA A 344 -7.27 -1.21 -6.46
CA ALA A 344 -6.49 0.00 -6.71
C ALA A 344 -6.75 0.57 -8.10
N LEU A 345 -6.82 1.90 -8.19
CA LEU A 345 -6.67 2.62 -9.44
C LEU A 345 -5.20 2.90 -9.73
N GLY A 346 -4.78 2.69 -10.98
CA GLY A 346 -3.45 3.06 -11.43
C GLY A 346 -2.50 1.89 -11.66
N MET A 347 -1.28 1.98 -11.14
CA MET A 347 -0.19 1.07 -11.45
C MET A 347 -0.45 -0.34 -10.88
N GLY A 348 -0.17 -1.36 -11.70
CA GLY A 348 -0.09 -2.76 -11.27
C GLY A 348 1.35 -3.18 -11.01
N PHE A 349 1.53 -4.35 -10.40
CA PHE A 349 2.81 -4.87 -9.93
C PHE A 349 3.35 -5.99 -10.81
N ALA A 350 4.62 -5.90 -11.20
CA ALA A 350 5.26 -6.87 -12.08
C ALA A 350 5.47 -8.24 -11.41
N ASP A 351 5.65 -8.30 -10.10
CA ASP A 351 5.81 -9.52 -9.31
C ASP A 351 4.55 -10.40 -9.26
N THR A 352 3.38 -9.83 -9.62
CA THR A 352 2.15 -10.60 -9.86
C THR A 352 2.16 -11.37 -11.20
N ILE A 353 3.23 -11.29 -12.00
CA ILE A 353 3.43 -12.15 -13.18
C ILE A 353 4.31 -13.34 -12.80
N ARG A 354 3.91 -14.55 -13.20
CA ARG A 354 4.72 -15.74 -12.98
C ARG A 354 6.08 -15.62 -13.67
N ASP A 355 7.12 -16.05 -12.97
CA ASP A 355 8.50 -15.98 -13.45
C ASP A 355 8.94 -14.56 -13.85
N PHE A 356 8.39 -13.52 -13.19
CA PHE A 356 8.71 -12.11 -13.47
C PHE A 356 10.22 -11.84 -13.36
N GLN A 357 10.94 -12.61 -12.52
CA GLN A 357 12.39 -12.48 -12.36
C GLN A 357 13.17 -12.72 -13.67
N SER A 358 12.58 -13.48 -14.59
CA SER A 358 13.17 -13.76 -15.92
C SER A 358 12.74 -12.75 -17.00
N LYS A 359 11.91 -11.76 -16.65
CA LYS A 359 11.31 -10.80 -17.57
C LYS A 359 11.75 -9.37 -17.26
N THR A 360 11.76 -8.57 -18.29
CA THR A 360 11.89 -7.12 -18.13
C THR A 360 10.56 -6.52 -17.65
N LEU A 361 10.62 -5.35 -17.06
CA LEU A 361 9.43 -4.60 -16.64
C LEU A 361 8.51 -4.28 -17.83
N GLU A 362 9.09 -4.02 -19.01
CA GLU A 362 8.33 -3.79 -20.25
C GLU A 362 7.59 -5.05 -20.72
N GLU A 363 8.22 -6.21 -20.64
CA GLU A 363 7.57 -7.49 -20.95
C GLU A 363 6.40 -7.77 -19.99
N CYS A 364 6.56 -7.52 -18.69
CA CYS A 364 5.47 -7.65 -17.72
C CYS A 364 4.30 -6.69 -18.03
N ARG A 365 4.59 -5.44 -18.38
CA ARG A 365 3.58 -4.47 -18.82
C ARG A 365 2.87 -4.91 -20.11
N ALA A 366 3.60 -5.46 -21.07
CA ALA A 366 3.03 -5.98 -22.32
C ALA A 366 2.08 -7.17 -22.08
N MET A 367 2.22 -7.91 -20.98
CA MET A 367 1.31 -8.99 -20.59
C MET A 367 -0.03 -8.49 -20.02
N GLY A 368 -0.17 -7.20 -19.76
CA GLY A 368 -1.44 -6.60 -19.31
C GLY A 368 -1.36 -5.86 -17.99
N ILE A 369 -0.20 -5.75 -17.38
CA ILE A 369 0.02 -4.90 -16.20
C ILE A 369 -0.26 -3.44 -16.57
N ASN A 370 -1.10 -2.77 -15.82
CA ASN A 370 -1.36 -1.35 -16.03
C ASN A 370 -0.18 -0.50 -15.54
N ASP A 371 0.18 0.50 -16.33
CA ASP A 371 1.24 1.45 -16.00
C ASP A 371 0.64 2.83 -15.72
N SER A 372 0.98 3.40 -14.57
CA SER A 372 0.54 4.72 -14.12
C SER A 372 1.56 5.32 -13.16
N MET A 373 1.48 6.63 -12.94
CA MET A 373 2.25 7.30 -11.89
C MET A 373 1.63 7.19 -10.50
N ILE A 374 0.38 6.72 -10.41
CA ILE A 374 -0.34 6.52 -9.15
C ILE A 374 -0.67 5.04 -8.92
N HIS A 375 -0.82 4.70 -7.66
CA HIS A 375 -1.46 3.48 -7.17
C HIS A 375 -2.28 3.91 -5.95
N VAL A 376 -3.59 3.75 -6.01
CA VAL A 376 -4.49 4.26 -4.96
C VAL A 376 -5.59 3.26 -4.67
N ASP A 377 -5.52 2.67 -3.48
CA ASP A 377 -6.43 1.66 -2.99
C ASP A 377 -7.72 2.27 -2.48
N PHE A 378 -8.84 1.60 -2.76
CA PHE A 378 -10.14 1.95 -2.23
C PHE A 378 -10.93 0.71 -1.82
N MET A 379 -11.52 0.75 -0.64
CA MET A 379 -12.15 -0.37 0.01
C MET A 379 -13.54 -0.64 -0.56
N ILE A 380 -13.82 -1.90 -0.87
CA ILE A 380 -15.08 -2.37 -1.46
C ILE A 380 -15.74 -3.51 -0.65
N GLY A 381 -15.04 -4.02 0.36
CA GLY A 381 -15.50 -5.15 1.17
C GLY A 381 -16.69 -4.78 2.04
N THR A 382 -17.69 -5.68 2.08
CA THR A 382 -18.88 -5.64 2.95
C THR A 382 -19.09 -6.99 3.61
N ARG A 383 -19.96 -7.05 4.64
CA ARG A 383 -20.34 -8.33 5.28
C ARG A 383 -21.04 -9.31 4.37
N ASP A 384 -21.66 -8.85 3.28
CA ASP A 384 -22.39 -9.64 2.32
C ASP A 384 -21.66 -9.79 0.98
N LEU A 385 -20.43 -9.26 0.87
CA LEU A 385 -19.64 -9.38 -0.35
C LEU A 385 -19.46 -10.85 -0.73
N SER A 386 -19.83 -11.18 -1.96
CA SER A 386 -19.52 -12.47 -2.58
C SER A 386 -18.56 -12.27 -3.74
N ILE A 387 -17.57 -13.15 -3.83
CA ILE A 387 -16.61 -13.17 -4.94
C ILE A 387 -16.62 -14.56 -5.55
N THR A 388 -16.94 -14.62 -6.84
CA THR A 388 -16.88 -15.86 -7.63
C THR A 388 -15.73 -15.78 -8.62
N GLY A 389 -14.76 -16.68 -8.48
CA GLY A 389 -13.74 -16.93 -9.47
C GLY A 389 -14.29 -17.72 -10.65
N VAL A 390 -13.88 -17.41 -11.87
CA VAL A 390 -14.16 -18.20 -13.04
C VAL A 390 -12.84 -18.70 -13.61
N THR A 391 -12.71 -20.01 -13.68
CA THR A 391 -11.51 -20.69 -14.17
C THR A 391 -11.41 -20.58 -15.70
N ARG A 392 -10.27 -20.93 -16.29
CA ARG A 392 -10.06 -20.88 -17.74
C ARG A 392 -10.99 -21.83 -18.52
N ASP A 393 -11.36 -22.95 -17.93
CA ASP A 393 -12.34 -23.90 -18.49
C ASP A 393 -13.81 -23.51 -18.23
N GLY A 394 -14.04 -22.35 -17.59
CA GLY A 394 -15.37 -21.77 -17.37
C GLY A 394 -16.08 -22.23 -16.09
N LYS A 395 -15.44 -23.06 -15.25
CA LYS A 395 -15.99 -23.47 -13.95
C LYS A 395 -16.06 -22.26 -13.03
N ARG A 396 -17.14 -22.20 -12.23
CA ARG A 396 -17.32 -21.18 -11.18
C ARG A 396 -16.93 -21.73 -9.84
N VAL A 397 -16.10 -21.00 -9.10
CA VAL A 397 -15.63 -21.34 -7.75
C VAL A 397 -15.97 -20.18 -6.83
N LYS A 398 -16.63 -20.44 -5.72
CA LYS A 398 -16.84 -19.43 -4.68
C LYS A 398 -15.52 -19.18 -3.98
N LEU A 399 -15.09 -17.94 -3.96
CA LEU A 399 -13.86 -17.51 -3.25
C LEU A 399 -14.21 -16.78 -1.96
N PHE A 400 -15.28 -15.95 -2.01
CA PHE A 400 -15.83 -15.26 -0.84
C PHE A 400 -17.34 -15.48 -0.77
N GLU A 401 -17.82 -15.67 0.45
CA GLU A 401 -19.23 -15.71 0.82
C GLU A 401 -19.37 -15.01 2.18
N ASN A 402 -20.38 -14.13 2.31
CA ASN A 402 -20.59 -13.35 3.53
C ASN A 402 -19.34 -12.54 3.95
N GLY A 403 -18.63 -11.97 2.97
CA GLY A 403 -17.49 -11.10 3.19
C GLY A 403 -16.19 -11.79 3.63
N THR A 404 -16.15 -13.12 3.70
CA THR A 404 -14.96 -13.88 4.12
C THR A 404 -14.67 -15.04 3.18
N TRP A 405 -13.55 -15.71 3.38
CA TRP A 405 -13.12 -16.85 2.58
C TRP A 405 -14.16 -17.98 2.59
N ALA A 406 -14.42 -18.57 1.42
CA ALA A 406 -15.35 -19.68 1.22
C ALA A 406 -14.67 -21.05 1.08
N PHE A 407 -13.37 -21.14 1.44
CA PHE A 407 -12.54 -22.35 1.38
C PHE A 407 -11.58 -22.40 2.56
#